data_cdc8343bdabe7e76808a64acc1f8ecd0
#
_entry.id   cdc8343bdabe7e76808a64acc1f8ecd0
#
_cell.length_a   1.000
_cell.length_b   1.000
_cell.length_c   1.000
_cell.angle_alpha   90.00
_cell.angle_beta   90.00
_cell.angle_gamma   90.00
#
_symmetry.space_group_name_H-M   'P 1'
#
loop_
_entity.id
_entity.type
_entity.pdbx_description
1 polymer ?
#
loop_
_entity_poly.entity_id
_entity_poly.type
_entity_poly.pdbx_seq_one_letter_code
_entity_poly.pdbx_strand_id
1 'polypeptide(L)'
;MTTKNQTPVRVRFAPSPTGRTHLGSGRTALYNYLLARQTGGQFILRIEDTDQKRYVEGAEEELMQGLRWLGMDWDEGPDVGGDYGPYRQTERRELYAKYARELIENRHAYYCFCTAKDEGQEDVKKRQQHRDICPSRDADIAEASQKVAGGAAHVIRYKMPKEGSITVEDALRGEITVENATLDDYILVKSDGLPVYHLAVVVDDHLMGITHAIRTSEWLPTFPLHGHIYAALGWEQPT
;
A
#
# COMPACT_ATOMS: atom_id res chain seq x y z
N MET A 1 -6.17 39.46 2.13
CA MET A 1 -6.34 38.14 1.51
C MET A 1 -5.93 37.13 2.59
N THR A 2 -6.92 36.53 3.24
CA THR A 2 -6.72 35.51 4.28
C THR A 2 -6.19 34.25 3.63
N THR A 3 -4.92 33.94 3.86
CA THR A 3 -4.32 32.63 3.51
C THR A 3 -5.14 31.57 4.23
N LYS A 4 -5.91 30.76 3.48
CA LYS A 4 -6.43 29.49 3.99
C LYS A 4 -5.22 28.74 4.57
N ASN A 5 -5.33 28.27 5.82
CA ASN A 5 -4.40 27.32 6.41
C ASN A 5 -4.38 26.07 5.50
N GLN A 6 -3.52 26.07 4.52
CA GLN A 6 -3.27 24.86 3.74
C GLN A 6 -2.41 23.94 4.61
N THR A 7 -2.87 22.72 4.80
CA THR A 7 -2.06 21.67 5.43
C THR A 7 -0.70 21.62 4.71
N PRO A 8 0.42 21.65 5.44
CA PRO A 8 1.74 21.59 4.81
C PRO A 8 1.84 20.36 3.89
N VAL A 9 2.40 20.54 2.71
CA VAL A 9 2.61 19.43 1.76
C VAL A 9 3.52 18.39 2.39
N ARG A 10 3.09 17.14 2.41
CA ARG A 10 3.88 16.00 2.86
C ARG A 10 3.93 14.97 1.73
N VAL A 11 5.11 14.65 1.28
CA VAL A 11 5.37 13.69 0.21
C VAL A 11 6.35 12.63 0.68
N ARG A 12 6.38 11.50 0.00
CA ARG A 12 7.31 10.42 0.35
C ARG A 12 7.96 9.80 -0.89
N PHE A 13 9.23 9.47 -0.76
CA PHE A 13 9.86 8.45 -1.57
C PHE A 13 9.88 7.14 -0.78
N ALA A 14 9.32 6.09 -1.38
CA ALA A 14 9.04 4.85 -0.67
C ALA A 14 9.60 3.64 -1.44
N PRO A 15 10.93 3.49 -1.50
CA PRO A 15 11.59 2.41 -2.23
C PRO A 15 11.57 1.09 -1.48
N SER A 16 11.55 -0.02 -2.25
CA SER A 16 11.84 -1.36 -1.73
C SER A 16 13.33 -1.66 -1.88
N PRO A 17 14.02 -2.16 -0.84
CA PRO A 17 15.46 -2.48 -0.87
C PRO A 17 15.71 -3.83 -1.56
N THR A 18 15.30 -3.97 -2.83
CA THR A 18 15.34 -5.22 -3.60
C THR A 18 16.46 -5.26 -4.64
N GLY A 19 17.43 -4.37 -4.57
CA GLY A 19 18.57 -4.28 -5.47
C GLY A 19 19.13 -2.88 -5.57
N ARG A 20 20.00 -2.68 -6.57
CA ARG A 20 20.67 -1.39 -6.78
C ARG A 20 19.69 -0.30 -7.18
N THR A 21 19.94 0.89 -6.67
CA THR A 21 19.20 2.11 -7.06
C THR A 21 19.45 2.40 -8.54
N HIS A 22 18.39 2.66 -9.28
CA HIS A 22 18.48 3.02 -10.70
C HIS A 22 17.91 4.42 -10.97
N LEU A 23 18.19 4.97 -12.14
CA LEU A 23 17.81 6.33 -12.53
C LEU A 23 16.28 6.61 -12.37
N GLY A 24 15.44 5.60 -12.62
CA GLY A 24 13.98 5.71 -12.43
C GLY A 24 13.58 6.01 -10.98
N SER A 25 14.24 5.33 -10.02
CA SER A 25 14.05 5.58 -8.58
C SER A 25 14.50 6.99 -8.21
N GLY A 26 15.68 7.42 -8.68
CA GLY A 26 16.20 8.77 -8.47
C GLY A 26 15.27 9.85 -9.03
N ARG A 27 14.68 9.63 -10.22
CA ARG A 27 13.70 10.54 -10.81
C ARG A 27 12.44 10.67 -9.93
N THR A 28 11.91 9.56 -9.43
CA THR A 28 10.72 9.59 -8.57
C THR A 28 11.02 10.31 -7.25
N ALA A 29 12.18 10.06 -6.65
CA ALA A 29 12.65 10.78 -5.47
C ALA A 29 12.76 12.29 -5.75
N LEU A 30 13.33 12.68 -6.88
CA LEU A 30 13.53 14.08 -7.27
C LEU A 30 12.19 14.84 -7.38
N TYR A 31 11.15 14.26 -7.98
CA TYR A 31 9.85 14.93 -8.08
C TYR A 31 9.22 15.16 -6.69
N ASN A 32 9.29 14.18 -5.80
CA ASN A 32 8.84 14.33 -4.42
C ASN A 32 9.65 15.41 -3.68
N TYR A 33 10.97 15.35 -3.79
CA TYR A 33 11.87 16.32 -3.19
C TYR A 33 11.60 17.77 -3.66
N LEU A 34 11.48 17.97 -4.97
CA LEU A 34 11.20 19.30 -5.53
C LEU A 34 9.84 19.83 -5.10
N LEU A 35 8.80 19.02 -5.05
CA LEU A 35 7.49 19.45 -4.58
C LEU A 35 7.57 19.87 -3.10
N ALA A 36 8.20 19.09 -2.24
CA ALA A 36 8.39 19.45 -0.84
C ALA A 36 9.14 20.77 -0.70
N ARG A 37 10.28 20.92 -1.38
CA ARG A 37 11.11 22.13 -1.27
C ARG A 37 10.42 23.38 -1.85
N GLN A 38 9.70 23.24 -2.97
CA GLN A 38 8.95 24.34 -3.59
C GLN A 38 7.81 24.86 -2.69
N THR A 39 7.18 23.98 -1.94
CA THR A 39 6.02 24.31 -1.11
C THR A 39 6.36 24.59 0.36
N GLY A 40 7.64 24.45 0.75
CA GLY A 40 8.05 24.50 2.16
C GLY A 40 7.49 23.33 2.97
N GLY A 41 7.19 22.23 2.31
CA GLY A 41 6.65 21.00 2.89
C GLY A 41 7.73 20.01 3.36
N GLN A 42 7.31 18.76 3.60
CA GLN A 42 8.17 17.69 4.15
C GLN A 42 8.39 16.60 3.11
N PHE A 43 9.63 16.15 2.97
CA PHE A 43 10.03 14.99 2.16
C PHE A 43 10.41 13.82 3.06
N ILE A 44 9.65 12.74 3.01
CA ILE A 44 9.78 11.57 3.86
C ILE A 44 10.45 10.43 3.07
N LEU A 45 11.43 9.77 3.67
CA LEU A 45 11.97 8.50 3.19
C LEU A 45 11.33 7.36 3.98
N ARG A 46 10.60 6.46 3.29
CA ARG A 46 10.03 5.25 3.88
C ARG A 46 10.56 4.02 3.16
N ILE A 47 11.07 3.05 3.90
CA ILE A 47 11.59 1.80 3.34
C ILE A 47 10.48 0.75 3.30
N GLU A 48 10.14 0.29 2.09
CA GLU A 48 9.11 -0.72 1.86
C GLU A 48 9.77 -2.12 1.74
N ASP A 49 10.13 -2.68 2.88
CA ASP A 49 10.89 -3.92 3.05
C ASP A 49 10.02 -5.16 3.36
N THR A 50 8.72 -5.12 3.06
CA THR A 50 7.81 -6.25 3.33
C THR A 50 8.04 -7.47 2.44
N ASP A 51 8.76 -7.33 1.33
CA ASP A 51 9.19 -8.46 0.49
C ASP A 51 10.56 -8.99 0.92
N GLN A 52 10.57 -9.72 2.00
CA GLN A 52 11.78 -10.31 2.60
C GLN A 52 12.48 -11.33 1.69
N LYS A 53 11.78 -11.88 0.69
CA LYS A 53 12.40 -12.83 -0.27
C LYS A 53 13.30 -12.13 -1.28
N ARG A 54 13.01 -10.86 -1.59
CA ARG A 54 13.80 -10.04 -2.51
C ARG A 54 14.66 -9.00 -1.80
N TYR A 55 14.67 -9.00 -0.48
CA TYR A 55 15.54 -8.11 0.28
C TYR A 55 17.02 -8.34 -0.04
N VAL A 56 17.76 -7.27 -0.29
CA VAL A 56 19.19 -7.30 -0.55
C VAL A 56 19.92 -6.54 0.55
N GLU A 57 20.79 -7.20 1.26
CA GLU A 57 21.62 -6.61 2.31
C GLU A 57 22.46 -5.46 1.75
N GLY A 58 22.51 -4.34 2.46
CA GLY A 58 23.22 -3.13 2.04
C GLY A 58 22.48 -2.25 1.01
N ALA A 59 21.38 -2.71 0.41
CA ALA A 59 20.66 -1.94 -0.60
C ALA A 59 20.00 -0.66 0.00
N GLU A 60 19.58 -0.70 1.25
CA GLU A 60 19.04 0.48 1.95
C GLU A 60 20.10 1.55 2.13
N GLU A 61 21.28 1.17 2.61
CA GLU A 61 22.43 2.08 2.80
C GLU A 61 22.91 2.67 1.49
N GLU A 62 23.03 1.84 0.43
CA GLU A 62 23.41 2.29 -0.92
C GLU A 62 22.39 3.31 -1.44
N LEU A 63 21.10 3.06 -1.26
CA LEU A 63 20.03 3.97 -1.66
C LEU A 63 20.12 5.31 -0.92
N MET A 64 20.26 5.31 0.40
CA MET A 64 20.38 6.53 1.20
C MET A 64 21.63 7.34 0.83
N GLN A 65 22.77 6.66 0.61
CA GLN A 65 24.00 7.30 0.15
C GLN A 65 23.81 7.93 -1.25
N GLY A 66 23.13 7.21 -2.17
CA GLY A 66 22.82 7.70 -3.50
C GLY A 66 21.94 8.95 -3.50
N LEU A 67 20.90 8.98 -2.66
CA LEU A 67 20.04 10.17 -2.51
C LEU A 67 20.83 11.37 -1.98
N ARG A 68 21.65 11.18 -0.95
CA ARG A 68 22.51 12.26 -0.40
C ARG A 68 23.54 12.75 -1.42
N TRP A 69 24.14 11.85 -2.18
CA TRP A 69 25.05 12.22 -3.26
C TRP A 69 24.37 13.10 -4.33
N LEU A 70 23.06 12.85 -4.59
CA LEU A 70 22.24 13.69 -5.46
C LEU A 70 21.76 14.99 -4.80
N GLY A 71 22.08 15.25 -3.52
CA GLY A 71 21.65 16.42 -2.78
C GLY A 71 20.17 16.36 -2.34
N MET A 72 19.59 15.18 -2.25
CA MET A 72 18.19 14.97 -1.84
C MET A 72 18.12 14.43 -0.41
N ASP A 73 18.35 15.28 0.58
CA ASP A 73 18.15 14.96 1.99
C ASP A 73 16.65 14.97 2.34
N TRP A 74 16.26 14.06 3.22
CA TRP A 74 14.88 13.91 3.70
C TRP A 74 14.71 14.52 5.10
N ASP A 75 13.48 14.93 5.40
CA ASP A 75 13.14 15.58 6.68
C ASP A 75 12.76 14.54 7.73
N GLU A 76 12.20 13.40 7.33
CA GLU A 76 11.87 12.27 8.18
C GLU A 76 12.28 10.97 7.49
N GLY A 77 12.75 9.99 8.25
CA GLY A 77 13.19 8.71 7.68
C GLY A 77 13.83 7.76 8.69
N PRO A 78 14.33 6.60 8.21
CA PRO A 78 14.78 5.52 9.08
C PRO A 78 16.02 5.85 9.92
N ASP A 79 16.80 6.84 9.53
CA ASP A 79 18.05 7.25 10.19
C ASP A 79 17.94 8.62 10.89
N VAL A 80 17.08 9.51 10.41
CA VAL A 80 16.87 10.84 11.00
C VAL A 80 15.70 10.87 11.98
N GLY A 81 14.84 9.85 11.95
CA GLY A 81 13.64 9.79 12.77
C GLY A 81 12.52 10.71 12.28
N GLY A 82 11.65 11.12 13.19
CA GLY A 82 10.49 12.00 12.96
C GLY A 82 9.27 11.56 13.77
N ASP A 83 8.18 12.33 13.68
CA ASP A 83 6.99 12.14 14.53
C ASP A 83 6.11 10.96 14.11
N TYR A 84 6.30 10.41 12.91
CA TYR A 84 5.43 9.40 12.30
C TYR A 84 6.11 8.02 12.16
N GLY A 85 7.26 7.84 12.80
CA GLY A 85 8.00 6.57 12.78
C GLY A 85 7.24 5.38 13.36
N PRO A 86 7.80 4.18 13.21
CA PRO A 86 9.03 3.86 12.46
C PRO A 86 8.85 3.99 10.93
N TYR A 87 9.98 4.14 10.20
CA TYR A 87 9.98 4.40 8.74
C TYR A 87 10.39 3.16 7.91
N ARG A 88 10.52 1.99 8.53
CA ARG A 88 10.62 0.69 7.85
C ARG A 88 9.32 -0.08 8.03
N GLN A 89 8.80 -0.64 6.96
CA GLN A 89 7.48 -1.30 7.00
C GLN A 89 7.47 -2.57 7.86
N THR A 90 8.57 -3.31 7.91
CA THR A 90 8.68 -4.49 8.79
C THR A 90 8.54 -4.14 10.27
N GLU A 91 8.94 -2.95 10.69
CA GLU A 91 8.81 -2.44 12.06
C GLU A 91 7.37 -2.00 12.42
N ARG A 92 6.47 -1.90 11.42
CA ARG A 92 5.08 -1.46 11.54
C ARG A 92 4.05 -2.60 11.47
N ARG A 93 4.48 -3.83 11.55
CA ARG A 93 3.65 -5.05 11.39
C ARG A 93 2.33 -4.98 12.19
N GLU A 94 2.38 -4.55 13.46
CA GLU A 94 1.21 -4.47 14.33
C GLU A 94 0.15 -3.48 13.84
N LEU A 95 0.57 -2.38 13.20
CA LEU A 95 -0.34 -1.42 12.61
C LEU A 95 -1.11 -2.05 11.44
N TYR A 96 -0.42 -2.75 10.54
CA TYR A 96 -1.08 -3.42 9.42
C TYR A 96 -2.03 -4.53 9.88
N ALA A 97 -1.63 -5.31 10.89
CA ALA A 97 -2.47 -6.33 11.48
C ALA A 97 -3.74 -5.72 12.13
N LYS A 98 -3.62 -4.57 12.78
CA LYS A 98 -4.76 -3.82 13.34
C LYS A 98 -5.76 -3.44 12.25
N TYR A 99 -5.31 -2.78 11.18
CA TYR A 99 -6.21 -2.30 10.13
C TYR A 99 -6.74 -3.42 9.23
N ALA A 100 -5.99 -4.51 9.05
CA ALA A 100 -6.51 -5.71 8.40
C ALA A 100 -7.66 -6.33 9.20
N ARG A 101 -7.57 -6.40 10.53
CA ARG A 101 -8.67 -6.86 11.40
C ARG A 101 -9.88 -5.93 11.31
N GLU A 102 -9.67 -4.62 11.37
CA GLU A 102 -10.73 -3.63 11.22
C GLU A 102 -11.49 -3.80 9.89
N LEU A 103 -10.78 -4.02 8.79
CA LEU A 103 -11.40 -4.32 7.50
C LEU A 103 -12.22 -5.62 7.53
N ILE A 104 -11.77 -6.66 8.25
CA ILE A 104 -12.53 -7.91 8.41
C ILE A 104 -13.79 -7.68 9.25
N GLU A 105 -13.67 -7.03 10.39
CA GLU A 105 -14.78 -6.71 11.30
C GLU A 105 -15.87 -5.91 10.58
N ASN A 106 -15.47 -4.96 9.73
CA ASN A 106 -16.36 -4.16 8.90
C ASN A 106 -16.79 -4.85 7.59
N ARG A 107 -16.45 -6.13 7.38
CA ARG A 107 -16.82 -6.95 6.21
C ARG A 107 -16.24 -6.46 4.87
N HIS A 108 -15.18 -5.67 4.91
CA HIS A 108 -14.42 -5.22 3.73
C HIS A 108 -13.23 -6.14 3.39
N ALA A 109 -12.90 -7.07 4.28
CA ALA A 109 -11.89 -8.11 4.05
C ALA A 109 -12.34 -9.45 4.65
N TYR A 110 -11.63 -10.52 4.34
CA TYR A 110 -11.92 -11.86 4.86
C TYR A 110 -10.65 -12.72 4.93
N TYR A 111 -10.68 -13.73 5.80
CA TYR A 111 -9.67 -14.78 5.86
C TYR A 111 -9.88 -15.76 4.72
N CYS A 112 -8.90 -15.92 3.86
CA CYS A 112 -8.92 -16.86 2.75
C CYS A 112 -8.01 -18.05 3.07
N PHE A 113 -8.57 -19.26 3.03
CA PHE A 113 -7.88 -20.52 3.29
C PHE A 113 -7.55 -21.30 2.02
N CYS A 114 -7.74 -20.71 0.83
CA CYS A 114 -7.41 -21.33 -0.44
C CYS A 114 -5.91 -21.54 -0.58
N THR A 115 -5.52 -22.64 -1.21
CA THR A 115 -4.13 -22.93 -1.56
C THR A 115 -3.83 -22.46 -2.99
N ALA A 116 -2.54 -22.41 -3.36
CA ALA A 116 -2.14 -22.09 -4.73
C ALA A 116 -2.74 -23.05 -5.79
N LYS A 117 -3.09 -24.28 -5.40
CA LYS A 117 -3.78 -25.26 -6.27
C LYS A 117 -5.24 -24.87 -6.53
N ASP A 118 -5.90 -24.27 -5.52
CA ASP A 118 -7.28 -23.80 -5.64
C ASP A 118 -7.38 -22.56 -6.54
N GLU A 119 -6.27 -21.84 -6.72
CA GLU A 119 -6.19 -20.61 -7.55
C GLU A 119 -6.05 -20.87 -9.05
N GLY A 120 -6.04 -22.13 -9.49
CA GLY A 120 -6.06 -22.51 -10.92
C GLY A 120 -4.87 -21.99 -11.70
N GLN A 121 -3.64 -22.33 -11.30
CA GLN A 121 -2.39 -21.87 -11.94
C GLN A 121 -2.18 -22.32 -13.39
N GLU A 122 -3.10 -23.13 -13.98
CA GLU A 122 -2.81 -23.81 -15.25
C GLU A 122 -3.17 -23.04 -16.53
N ASP A 123 -3.94 -21.92 -16.47
CA ASP A 123 -4.25 -21.20 -17.72
C ASP A 123 -4.56 -19.71 -17.51
N VAL A 124 -3.60 -18.85 -17.80
CA VAL A 124 -3.73 -17.37 -17.67
C VAL A 124 -4.91 -16.82 -18.51
N LYS A 125 -5.35 -17.53 -19.52
CA LYS A 125 -6.45 -17.11 -20.40
C LYS A 125 -7.86 -17.48 -19.90
N LYS A 126 -7.97 -18.32 -18.85
CA LYS A 126 -9.24 -18.76 -18.27
C LYS A 126 -9.35 -18.50 -16.78
N ARG A 127 -8.59 -17.56 -16.24
CA ARG A 127 -8.61 -17.26 -14.81
C ARG A 127 -9.99 -16.72 -14.42
N GLN A 128 -10.78 -17.55 -13.74
CA GLN A 128 -11.92 -17.05 -12.97
C GLN A 128 -11.38 -16.12 -11.88
N GLN A 129 -12.08 -15.01 -11.66
CA GLN A 129 -11.70 -14.09 -10.57
C GLN A 129 -11.81 -14.83 -9.23
N HIS A 130 -10.83 -14.67 -8.36
CA HIS A 130 -10.78 -15.34 -7.06
C HIS A 130 -12.07 -15.10 -6.25
N ARG A 131 -12.60 -13.89 -6.31
CA ARG A 131 -13.86 -13.50 -5.65
C ARG A 131 -15.08 -14.34 -6.02
N ASP A 132 -15.07 -15.01 -7.18
CA ASP A 132 -16.21 -15.80 -7.66
C ASP A 132 -16.12 -17.28 -7.28
N ILE A 133 -14.94 -17.75 -6.92
CA ILE A 133 -14.67 -19.15 -6.63
C ILE A 133 -14.25 -19.42 -5.17
N CYS A 134 -13.89 -18.38 -4.40
CA CYS A 134 -13.39 -18.57 -3.04
C CYS A 134 -14.49 -18.96 -2.05
N PRO A 135 -14.46 -20.16 -1.47
CA PRO A 135 -15.47 -20.59 -0.50
C PRO A 135 -15.38 -19.82 0.84
N SER A 136 -14.24 -19.19 1.10
CA SER A 136 -14.03 -18.43 2.34
C SER A 136 -14.61 -17.01 2.29
N ARG A 137 -14.95 -16.52 1.11
CA ARG A 137 -15.33 -15.11 0.89
C ARG A 137 -16.55 -14.67 1.69
N ASP A 138 -17.52 -15.54 1.82
CA ASP A 138 -18.79 -15.28 2.52
C ASP A 138 -18.94 -16.14 3.79
N ALA A 139 -17.84 -16.72 4.28
CA ALA A 139 -17.82 -17.49 5.52
C ALA A 139 -18.11 -16.60 6.74
N ASP A 140 -18.63 -17.23 7.79
CA ASP A 140 -18.84 -16.57 9.07
C ASP A 140 -17.49 -16.12 9.67
N ILE A 141 -17.44 -14.86 10.12
CA ILE A 141 -16.19 -14.24 10.65
C ILE A 141 -15.74 -14.96 11.92
N ALA A 142 -16.68 -15.36 12.80
CA ALA A 142 -16.32 -16.00 14.07
C ALA A 142 -15.74 -17.40 13.81
N GLU A 143 -16.34 -18.18 12.92
CA GLU A 143 -15.80 -19.48 12.52
C GLU A 143 -14.43 -19.36 11.85
N ALA A 144 -14.26 -18.39 10.94
CA ALA A 144 -13.00 -18.13 10.28
C ALA A 144 -11.91 -17.71 11.28
N SER A 145 -12.25 -16.84 12.24
CA SER A 145 -11.34 -16.42 13.31
C SER A 145 -10.93 -17.58 14.22
N GLN A 146 -11.84 -18.52 14.52
CA GLN A 146 -11.51 -19.73 15.29
C GLN A 146 -10.51 -20.61 14.55
N LYS A 147 -10.68 -20.78 13.23
CA LYS A 147 -9.72 -21.53 12.41
C LYS A 147 -8.33 -20.88 12.42
N VAL A 148 -8.27 -19.55 12.31
CA VAL A 148 -7.03 -18.78 12.40
C VAL A 148 -6.37 -18.96 13.78
N ALA A 149 -7.15 -18.82 14.86
CA ALA A 149 -6.66 -19.05 16.22
C ALA A 149 -6.17 -20.49 16.45
N GLY A 150 -6.75 -21.46 15.74
CA GLY A 150 -6.29 -22.85 15.68
C GLY A 150 -5.05 -23.08 14.81
N GLY A 151 -4.45 -22.05 14.24
CA GLY A 151 -3.21 -22.13 13.45
C GLY A 151 -3.43 -22.49 11.96
N ALA A 152 -4.64 -22.40 11.43
CA ALA A 152 -4.88 -22.64 10.00
C ALA A 152 -4.15 -21.62 9.13
N ALA A 153 -3.39 -22.12 8.14
CA ALA A 153 -2.70 -21.29 7.17
C ALA A 153 -3.74 -20.49 6.35
N HIS A 154 -3.53 -19.18 6.24
CA HIS A 154 -4.45 -18.29 5.56
C HIS A 154 -3.73 -17.05 5.01
N VAL A 155 -4.44 -16.33 4.15
CA VAL A 155 -4.12 -14.95 3.77
C VAL A 155 -5.33 -14.09 4.09
N ILE A 156 -5.17 -12.76 4.15
CA ILE A 156 -6.29 -11.84 4.22
C ILE A 156 -6.46 -11.20 2.85
N ARG A 157 -7.70 -11.21 2.34
CA ARG A 157 -8.05 -10.58 1.05
C ARG A 157 -9.04 -9.45 1.27
N TYR A 158 -8.91 -8.42 0.45
CA TYR A 158 -9.93 -7.39 0.32
C TYR A 158 -11.17 -8.00 -0.35
N LYS A 159 -12.35 -7.73 0.20
CA LYS A 159 -13.63 -8.19 -0.33
C LYS A 159 -14.19 -7.17 -1.32
N MET A 160 -13.74 -7.25 -2.58
CA MET A 160 -14.13 -6.30 -3.61
C MET A 160 -15.64 -6.31 -3.86
N PRO A 161 -16.31 -5.15 -3.91
CA PRO A 161 -17.70 -5.07 -4.35
C PRO A 161 -17.86 -5.66 -5.76
N LYS A 162 -18.96 -6.42 -5.99
CA LYS A 162 -19.20 -7.06 -7.30
C LYS A 162 -19.82 -6.11 -8.31
N GLU A 163 -20.55 -5.11 -7.81
CA GLU A 163 -21.32 -4.16 -8.62
C GLU A 163 -20.87 -2.73 -8.36
N GLY A 164 -21.29 -1.81 -9.23
CA GLY A 164 -20.95 -0.41 -9.16
C GLY A 164 -19.54 -0.11 -9.66
N SER A 165 -19.09 1.10 -9.40
CA SER A 165 -17.78 1.60 -9.81
C SER A 165 -17.14 2.42 -8.70
N ILE A 166 -15.84 2.61 -8.79
CA ILE A 166 -15.11 3.57 -7.96
C ILE A 166 -14.49 4.64 -8.85
N THR A 167 -14.59 5.89 -8.42
CA THR A 167 -13.89 7.01 -9.04
C THR A 167 -12.79 7.49 -8.10
N VAL A 168 -11.59 7.59 -8.62
CA VAL A 168 -10.42 8.15 -7.93
C VAL A 168 -9.93 9.37 -8.70
N GLU A 169 -9.46 10.39 -7.99
CA GLU A 169 -8.97 11.61 -8.61
C GLU A 169 -7.44 11.57 -8.74
N ASP A 170 -6.94 11.79 -9.96
CA ASP A 170 -5.52 11.99 -10.26
C ASP A 170 -5.31 13.46 -10.67
N ALA A 171 -4.45 14.17 -9.96
CA ALA A 171 -4.24 15.61 -10.17
C ALA A 171 -3.76 15.98 -11.57
N LEU A 172 -3.17 15.03 -12.32
CA LEU A 172 -2.68 15.24 -13.69
C LEU A 172 -3.63 14.71 -14.77
N ARG A 173 -4.45 13.70 -14.44
CA ARG A 173 -5.31 12.98 -15.39
C ARG A 173 -6.80 13.23 -15.16
N GLY A 174 -7.16 13.86 -14.03
CA GLY A 174 -8.54 14.04 -13.61
C GLY A 174 -9.16 12.76 -13.03
N GLU A 175 -10.46 12.64 -13.11
CA GLU A 175 -11.21 11.50 -12.59
C GLU A 175 -10.96 10.22 -13.39
N ILE A 176 -10.67 9.14 -12.68
CA ILE A 176 -10.49 7.80 -13.22
C ILE A 176 -11.58 6.92 -12.62
N THR A 177 -12.55 6.51 -13.41
CA THR A 177 -13.63 5.63 -12.97
C THR A 177 -13.37 4.20 -13.46
N VAL A 178 -13.49 3.23 -12.56
CA VAL A 178 -13.28 1.82 -12.86
C VAL A 178 -14.46 1.00 -12.32
N GLU A 179 -15.01 0.13 -13.17
CA GLU A 179 -16.08 -0.80 -12.80
C GLU A 179 -15.55 -1.87 -11.83
N ASN A 180 -16.20 -2.04 -10.70
CA ASN A 180 -15.83 -3.02 -9.69
C ASN A 180 -15.86 -4.45 -10.25
N ALA A 181 -16.70 -4.71 -11.26
CA ALA A 181 -16.76 -5.98 -11.96
C ALA A 181 -15.42 -6.41 -12.60
N THR A 182 -14.53 -5.47 -12.90
CA THR A 182 -13.21 -5.74 -13.50
C THR A 182 -12.11 -6.02 -12.48
N LEU A 183 -12.38 -5.76 -11.19
CA LEU A 183 -11.44 -5.93 -10.09
C LEU A 183 -11.64 -7.28 -9.41
N ASP A 184 -10.61 -7.82 -8.79
CA ASP A 184 -10.65 -9.09 -8.05
C ASP A 184 -10.42 -8.86 -6.55
N ASP A 185 -10.57 -9.91 -5.73
CA ASP A 185 -10.24 -9.89 -4.31
C ASP A 185 -8.71 -10.01 -4.12
N TYR A 186 -8.05 -8.88 -3.98
CA TYR A 186 -6.59 -8.81 -3.82
C TYR A 186 -6.15 -9.23 -2.42
N ILE A 187 -5.00 -9.89 -2.34
CA ILE A 187 -4.36 -10.19 -1.05
C ILE A 187 -3.94 -8.86 -0.40
N LEU A 188 -4.23 -8.70 0.88
CA LEU A 188 -3.80 -7.61 1.74
C LEU A 188 -2.68 -8.02 2.69
N VAL A 189 -2.79 -9.24 3.25
CA VAL A 189 -1.80 -9.80 4.18
C VAL A 189 -1.45 -11.21 3.74
N LYS A 190 -0.17 -11.48 3.67
CA LYS A 190 0.41 -12.78 3.31
C LYS A 190 0.29 -13.77 4.46
N SER A 191 0.51 -15.06 4.17
CA SER A 191 0.50 -16.13 5.18
C SER A 191 1.58 -16.01 6.26
N ASP A 192 2.64 -15.24 6.02
CA ASP A 192 3.67 -14.90 7.00
C ASP A 192 3.28 -13.73 7.93
N GLY A 193 2.07 -13.18 7.74
CA GLY A 193 1.53 -12.05 8.50
C GLY A 193 2.09 -10.68 8.07
N LEU A 194 2.92 -10.61 7.04
CA LEU A 194 3.35 -9.33 6.47
C LEU A 194 2.32 -8.82 5.45
N PRO A 195 2.08 -7.50 5.40
CA PRO A 195 1.19 -6.93 4.41
C PRO A 195 1.80 -7.06 3.01
N VAL A 196 0.95 -7.04 2.01
CA VAL A 196 1.39 -6.70 0.66
C VAL A 196 1.38 -5.19 0.48
N TYR A 197 2.02 -4.72 -0.59
CA TYR A 197 2.14 -3.31 -0.95
C TYR A 197 0.82 -2.51 -0.78
N HIS A 198 -0.31 -3.07 -1.25
CA HIS A 198 -1.58 -2.34 -1.28
C HIS A 198 -2.10 -1.91 0.09
N LEU A 199 -2.04 -2.78 1.09
CA LEU A 199 -2.44 -2.42 2.45
C LEU A 199 -1.39 -1.53 3.10
N ALA A 200 -0.11 -1.89 2.97
CA ALA A 200 0.98 -1.18 3.62
C ALA A 200 1.03 0.29 3.19
N VAL A 201 0.97 0.56 1.88
CA VAL A 201 1.06 1.92 1.36
C VAL A 201 -0.12 2.80 1.78
N VAL A 202 -1.35 2.26 1.81
CA VAL A 202 -2.54 3.02 2.22
C VAL A 202 -2.47 3.36 3.71
N VAL A 203 -2.14 2.38 4.55
CA VAL A 203 -2.00 2.58 6.00
C VAL A 203 -0.89 3.59 6.32
N ASP A 204 0.25 3.46 5.66
CA ASP A 204 1.39 4.35 5.93
C ASP A 204 1.16 5.75 5.40
N ASP A 205 0.63 5.91 4.19
CA ASP A 205 0.34 7.23 3.62
C ASP A 205 -0.66 7.99 4.51
N HIS A 206 -1.69 7.30 5.04
CA HIS A 206 -2.63 7.90 5.99
C HIS A 206 -1.94 8.26 7.33
N LEU A 207 -1.30 7.29 7.99
CA LEU A 207 -0.72 7.49 9.32
C LEU A 207 0.47 8.44 9.33
N MET A 208 1.19 8.58 8.21
CA MET A 208 2.29 9.55 8.05
C MET A 208 1.80 10.90 7.53
N GLY A 209 0.48 11.09 7.36
CA GLY A 209 -0.11 12.35 6.92
C GLY A 209 0.34 12.76 5.52
N ILE A 210 0.57 11.80 4.62
CA ILE A 210 0.97 12.09 3.24
C ILE A 210 -0.19 12.79 2.53
N THR A 211 0.11 13.95 1.97
CA THR A 211 -0.87 14.79 1.26
C THR A 211 -0.85 14.59 -0.25
N HIS A 212 0.32 14.26 -0.81
CA HIS A 212 0.51 14.06 -2.24
C HIS A 212 1.31 12.78 -2.49
N ALA A 213 0.76 11.88 -3.30
CA ALA A 213 1.34 10.57 -3.60
C ALA A 213 1.84 10.51 -5.04
N ILE A 214 3.06 11.00 -5.30
CA ILE A 214 3.67 10.94 -6.63
C ILE A 214 4.10 9.52 -6.95
N ARG A 215 3.61 8.98 -8.08
CA ARG A 215 3.89 7.63 -8.56
C ARG A 215 4.05 7.62 -10.09
N THR A 216 4.71 6.59 -10.61
CA THR A 216 4.79 6.36 -12.05
C THR A 216 3.47 5.78 -12.58
N SER A 217 3.22 5.94 -13.89
CA SER A 217 1.95 5.51 -14.52
C SER A 217 1.68 4.00 -14.44
N GLU A 218 2.70 3.19 -14.21
CA GLU A 218 2.56 1.75 -14.03
C GLU A 218 1.70 1.36 -12.81
N TRP A 219 1.54 2.26 -11.84
CA TRP A 219 0.73 2.06 -10.63
C TRP A 219 -0.75 2.45 -10.81
N LEU A 220 -1.13 3.06 -11.93
CA LEU A 220 -2.52 3.44 -12.20
C LEU A 220 -3.52 2.28 -12.05
N PRO A 221 -3.23 1.04 -12.49
CA PRO A 221 -4.16 -0.08 -12.31
C PRO A 221 -4.46 -0.41 -10.84
N THR A 222 -3.62 0.03 -9.90
CA THR A 222 -3.80 -0.21 -8.46
C THR A 222 -4.63 0.86 -7.74
N PHE A 223 -4.85 2.02 -8.35
CA PHE A 223 -5.57 3.14 -7.75
C PHE A 223 -6.98 2.79 -7.29
N PRO A 224 -7.77 2.04 -8.09
CA PRO A 224 -9.11 1.64 -7.65
C PRO A 224 -9.10 0.82 -6.37
N LEU A 225 -8.17 -0.12 -6.22
CA LEU A 225 -8.02 -0.91 -4.99
C LEU A 225 -7.65 -0.02 -3.80
N HIS A 226 -6.68 0.91 -3.99
CA HIS A 226 -6.31 1.84 -2.91
C HIS A 226 -7.50 2.73 -2.53
N GLY A 227 -8.25 3.24 -3.50
CA GLY A 227 -9.47 4.00 -3.26
C GLY A 227 -10.50 3.24 -2.43
N HIS A 228 -10.71 1.96 -2.73
CA HIS A 228 -11.58 1.09 -1.94
C HIS A 228 -11.07 0.91 -0.50
N ILE A 229 -9.76 0.73 -0.29
CA ILE A 229 -9.19 0.56 1.06
C ILE A 229 -9.35 1.86 1.87
N TYR A 230 -9.05 3.03 1.27
CA TYR A 230 -9.28 4.33 1.92
C TYR A 230 -10.74 4.51 2.32
N ALA A 231 -11.68 4.28 1.40
CA ALA A 231 -13.11 4.39 1.66
C ALA A 231 -13.59 3.43 2.76
N ALA A 232 -13.11 2.18 2.77
CA ALA A 232 -13.47 1.17 3.75
C ALA A 232 -12.98 1.49 5.18
N LEU A 233 -11.87 2.25 5.28
CA LEU A 233 -11.32 2.73 6.56
C LEU A 233 -11.84 4.13 6.93
N GLY A 234 -12.67 4.75 6.08
CA GLY A 234 -13.20 6.10 6.32
C GLY A 234 -12.13 7.20 6.20
N TRP A 235 -11.10 6.98 5.40
CA TRP A 235 -9.98 7.89 5.22
C TRP A 235 -10.05 8.66 3.90
N GLU A 236 -9.54 9.88 3.92
CA GLU A 236 -9.32 10.66 2.69
C GLU A 236 -8.07 10.18 1.97
N GLN A 237 -8.14 10.14 0.65
CA GLN A 237 -6.98 9.80 -0.19
C GLN A 237 -6.04 11.00 -0.32
N PRO A 238 -4.71 10.77 -0.37
CA PRO A 238 -3.79 11.82 -0.81
C PRO A 238 -4.03 12.16 -2.29
N THR A 239 -3.70 13.39 -2.64
CA THR A 239 -3.71 13.87 -4.03
C THR A 239 -2.65 13.17 -4.88
#